data_19fa518da0b2a229923fbf65dc8e7a81
#
_entry.id   19fa518da0b2a229923fbf65dc8e7a81
#
_cell.length_a   1.000
_cell.length_b   1.000
_cell.length_c   1.000
_cell.angle_alpha   90.00
_cell.angle_beta   90.00
_cell.angle_gamma   90.00
#
_symmetry.space_group_name_H-M   'P 1'
#
loop_
_entity.id
_entity.type
_entity.pdbx_description
1 polymer ?
#
loop_
_entity_poly.entity_id
_entity_poly.type
_entity_poly.pdbx_seq_one_letter_code
_entity_poly.pdbx_strand_id
1 'polypeptide(L)'
;EIASLVDDEEQKRTDEMALKKAILDITKIEKIELDLAKLEKIELDLDSIEKIVQSLKDDIKKITVGEKPAELKPTFEDMVFVKGGKYQPSFTDEEKEVSNLEVSKYLITQKLWQELIRNNPANFKGDENRPIEYISWWHALEFCNRLSEKYGLRPVYNLGKSDQGLLMINQLDGTVVSPDVADFNKTEGFRLPTEVEWEWFARGGQVALDNGTFDYTYSGSNNIDDVAWYTGNSKDTTQSVGLKMPNVLGLYDCNGNVWEWCYDTTESIESGKSYVYKAYDHSNVYRRLKGGSWCNNSEVCAVAVRGNSQATYAYSNAGFRIVRTVL
;
A
#
# COMPACT_ATOMS: atom_id res chain seq x y z
N GLU A 1 41.63 3.56 -13.35
CA GLU A 1 41.37 2.10 -13.23
C GLU A 1 40.16 1.80 -12.30
N ILE A 2 40.02 2.45 -11.11
CA ILE A 2 38.88 2.20 -10.21
C ILE A 2 37.58 2.78 -10.79
N ALA A 3 37.59 3.93 -11.42
CA ALA A 3 36.40 4.54 -12.03
C ALA A 3 35.84 3.71 -13.21
N SER A 4 36.72 3.11 -14.03
CA SER A 4 36.30 2.25 -15.14
C SER A 4 35.71 0.91 -14.67
N LEU A 5 36.09 0.40 -13.49
CA LEU A 5 35.53 -0.81 -12.90
C LEU A 5 34.13 -0.56 -12.30
N VAL A 6 33.90 0.65 -11.79
CA VAL A 6 32.56 1.04 -11.27
C VAL A 6 31.57 1.22 -12.42
N ASP A 7 32.00 1.87 -13.51
CA ASP A 7 31.19 2.02 -14.72
C ASP A 7 30.84 0.66 -15.35
N ASP A 8 31.78 -0.30 -15.36
CA ASP A 8 31.54 -1.66 -15.86
C ASP A 8 30.56 -2.46 -14.99
N GLU A 9 30.58 -2.28 -13.66
CA GLU A 9 29.61 -2.94 -12.77
C GLU A 9 28.21 -2.33 -12.89
N GLU A 10 28.11 -1.02 -13.05
CA GLU A 10 26.84 -0.33 -13.23
C GLU A 10 26.20 -0.67 -14.58
N GLN A 11 27.03 -0.77 -15.63
CA GLN A 11 26.58 -1.25 -16.94
C GLN A 11 26.10 -2.69 -16.88
N LYS A 12 26.82 -3.60 -16.21
CA LYS A 12 26.38 -4.99 -16.02
C LYS A 12 25.07 -5.12 -15.28
N ARG A 13 24.83 -4.30 -14.25
CA ARG A 13 23.54 -4.26 -13.52
C ARG A 13 22.39 -3.78 -14.40
N THR A 14 22.67 -2.77 -15.24
CA THR A 14 21.68 -2.24 -16.19
C THR A 14 21.32 -3.29 -17.24
N ASP A 15 22.32 -3.99 -17.78
CA ASP A 15 22.13 -5.06 -18.76
C ASP A 15 21.40 -6.26 -18.14
N GLU A 16 21.69 -6.61 -16.89
CA GLU A 16 21.00 -7.68 -16.17
C GLU A 16 19.51 -7.34 -15.89
N MET A 17 19.21 -6.07 -15.55
CA MET A 17 17.82 -5.63 -15.41
C MET A 17 17.08 -5.61 -16.75
N ALA A 18 17.75 -5.17 -17.82
CA ALA A 18 17.17 -5.21 -19.17
C ALA A 18 16.89 -6.65 -19.61
N LEU A 19 17.79 -7.58 -19.30
CA LEU A 19 17.61 -9.00 -19.60
C LEU A 19 16.45 -9.60 -18.79
N LYS A 20 16.34 -9.30 -17.49
CA LYS A 20 15.21 -9.77 -16.65
C LYS A 20 13.87 -9.23 -17.16
N LYS A 21 13.83 -7.97 -17.60
CA LYS A 21 12.63 -7.38 -18.23
C LYS A 21 12.29 -8.08 -19.53
N ALA A 22 13.28 -8.33 -20.39
CA ALA A 22 13.08 -9.04 -21.66
C ALA A 22 12.56 -10.47 -21.43
N ILE A 23 13.10 -11.19 -20.43
CA ILE A 23 12.62 -12.53 -20.06
C ILE A 23 11.15 -12.48 -19.61
N LEU A 24 10.78 -11.49 -18.77
CA LEU A 24 9.41 -11.31 -18.32
C LEU A 24 8.44 -11.02 -19.49
N ASP A 25 8.89 -10.21 -20.45
CA ASP A 25 8.08 -9.89 -21.62
C ASP A 25 7.95 -11.10 -22.56
N ILE A 26 8.99 -11.94 -22.72
CA ILE A 26 8.93 -13.20 -23.43
C ILE A 26 7.93 -14.16 -22.77
N THR A 27 7.98 -14.29 -21.44
CA THR A 27 7.04 -15.17 -20.69
C THR A 27 5.59 -14.72 -20.87
N LYS A 28 5.34 -13.41 -20.96
CA LYS A 28 3.99 -12.88 -21.29
C LYS A 28 3.56 -13.24 -22.70
N ILE A 29 4.47 -13.17 -23.68
CA ILE A 29 4.21 -13.54 -25.06
C ILE A 29 3.89 -15.03 -25.15
N GLU A 30 4.69 -15.90 -24.52
CA GLU A 30 4.45 -17.35 -24.47
C GLU A 30 3.08 -17.69 -23.86
N LYS A 31 2.67 -16.94 -22.80
CA LYS A 31 1.34 -17.09 -22.22
C LYS A 31 0.22 -16.69 -23.18
N ILE A 32 0.42 -15.59 -23.93
CA ILE A 32 -0.53 -15.13 -24.95
C ILE A 32 -0.62 -16.15 -26.08
N GLU A 33 0.50 -16.70 -26.55
CA GLU A 33 0.52 -17.76 -27.57
C GLU A 33 -0.17 -19.04 -27.11
N LEU A 34 0.02 -19.42 -25.82
CA LEU A 34 -0.68 -20.57 -25.24
C LEU A 34 -2.20 -20.35 -25.13
N ASP A 35 -2.62 -19.13 -24.79
CA ASP A 35 -4.03 -18.78 -24.73
C ASP A 35 -4.65 -18.66 -26.14
N LEU A 36 -3.90 -18.16 -27.11
CA LEU A 36 -4.28 -18.20 -28.55
C LEU A 36 -4.41 -19.64 -29.04
N ALA A 37 -3.47 -20.53 -28.73
CA ALA A 37 -3.55 -21.94 -29.09
C ALA A 37 -4.72 -22.68 -28.44
N LYS A 38 -5.18 -22.24 -27.27
CA LYS A 38 -6.43 -22.74 -26.65
C LYS A 38 -7.66 -22.23 -27.38
N LEU A 39 -7.63 -20.97 -27.84
CA LEU A 39 -8.73 -20.38 -28.65
C LEU A 39 -8.84 -21.03 -30.02
N GLU A 40 -7.74 -21.42 -30.67
CA GLU A 40 -7.72 -22.16 -31.91
C GLU A 40 -8.33 -23.58 -31.82
N LYS A 41 -8.33 -24.16 -30.60
CA LYS A 41 -8.99 -25.46 -30.33
C LYS A 41 -10.50 -25.34 -30.06
N ILE A 42 -11.03 -24.14 -29.90
CA ILE A 42 -12.46 -23.89 -29.82
C ILE A 42 -12.90 -23.56 -31.24
N GLU A 43 -13.61 -24.44 -31.91
CA GLU A 43 -14.29 -24.16 -33.18
C GLU A 43 -15.37 -23.07 -32.95
N LEU A 44 -14.92 -21.83 -32.85
CA LEU A 44 -15.79 -20.66 -32.93
C LEU A 44 -15.95 -20.34 -34.42
N ASP A 45 -17.16 -20.44 -34.92
CA ASP A 45 -17.46 -19.97 -36.26
C ASP A 45 -17.31 -18.42 -36.31
N LEU A 46 -17.09 -17.90 -37.52
CA LEU A 46 -16.89 -16.46 -37.75
C LEU A 46 -18.07 -15.62 -37.21
N ASP A 47 -19.29 -16.16 -37.29
CA ASP A 47 -20.51 -15.49 -36.81
C ASP A 47 -20.54 -15.32 -35.32
N SER A 48 -19.99 -16.28 -34.58
CA SER A 48 -19.86 -16.21 -33.10
C SER A 48 -18.83 -15.15 -32.68
N ILE A 49 -17.71 -15.06 -33.42
CA ILE A 49 -16.69 -14.03 -33.19
C ILE A 49 -17.24 -12.63 -33.49
N GLU A 50 -17.96 -12.48 -34.60
CA GLU A 50 -18.59 -11.20 -34.95
C GLU A 50 -19.62 -10.76 -33.93
N LYS A 51 -20.41 -11.67 -33.36
CA LYS A 51 -21.38 -11.38 -32.30
C LYS A 51 -20.68 -10.93 -31.00
N ILE A 52 -19.58 -11.58 -30.63
CA ILE A 52 -18.79 -11.18 -29.47
C ILE A 52 -18.16 -9.78 -29.67
N VAL A 53 -17.59 -9.54 -30.86
CA VAL A 53 -17.01 -8.24 -31.22
C VAL A 53 -18.09 -7.14 -31.24
N GLN A 54 -19.28 -7.44 -31.76
CA GLN A 54 -20.38 -6.48 -31.75
C GLN A 54 -20.89 -6.19 -30.32
N SER A 55 -21.03 -7.23 -29.49
CA SER A 55 -21.38 -7.07 -28.07
C SER A 55 -20.36 -6.19 -27.30
N LEU A 56 -19.07 -6.41 -27.51
CA LEU A 56 -18.01 -5.60 -26.95
C LEU A 56 -18.06 -4.14 -27.45
N LYS A 57 -18.35 -3.92 -28.73
CA LYS A 57 -18.53 -2.56 -29.27
C LYS A 57 -19.73 -1.85 -28.66
N ASP A 58 -20.84 -2.59 -28.44
CA ASP A 58 -22.04 -2.03 -27.81
C ASP A 58 -21.83 -1.74 -26.33
N ASP A 59 -21.06 -2.55 -25.62
CA ASP A 59 -20.66 -2.30 -24.24
C ASP A 59 -19.68 -1.11 -24.13
N ILE A 60 -18.73 -1.01 -25.04
CA ILE A 60 -17.85 0.19 -25.15
C ILE A 60 -18.69 1.43 -25.47
N LYS A 61 -19.71 1.31 -26.33
CA LYS A 61 -20.61 2.44 -26.64
C LYS A 61 -21.48 2.84 -25.44
N LYS A 62 -21.95 1.89 -24.62
CA LYS A 62 -22.64 2.18 -23.36
C LYS A 62 -21.74 2.89 -22.35
N ILE A 63 -20.47 2.50 -22.31
CA ILE A 63 -19.44 3.16 -21.49
C ILE A 63 -19.15 4.58 -21.99
N THR A 64 -19.24 4.83 -23.31
CA THR A 64 -18.93 6.14 -23.91
C THR A 64 -20.13 7.08 -24.06
N VAL A 65 -21.37 6.61 -23.91
CA VAL A 65 -22.59 7.41 -24.13
C VAL A 65 -23.45 7.59 -22.87
N GLY A 66 -23.17 6.86 -21.80
CA GLY A 66 -23.88 6.96 -20.53
C GLY A 66 -23.05 7.63 -19.48
N GLU A 67 -23.47 8.85 -19.10
CA GLU A 67 -22.94 9.72 -18.07
C GLU A 67 -21.57 10.36 -18.41
N LYS A 68 -21.57 11.71 -18.42
CA LYS A 68 -20.34 12.50 -18.30
C LYS A 68 -19.48 11.79 -17.25
N PRO A 69 -18.27 11.26 -17.57
CA PRO A 69 -17.46 10.61 -16.58
C PRO A 69 -17.40 11.54 -15.40
N ALA A 70 -17.74 11.10 -14.19
CA ALA A 70 -17.43 11.85 -13.00
C ALA A 70 -16.00 12.31 -13.20
N GLU A 71 -15.75 13.62 -13.17
CA GLU A 71 -14.44 14.21 -13.41
C GLU A 71 -13.46 13.36 -12.62
N LEU A 72 -12.60 12.58 -13.32
CA LEU A 72 -11.62 11.71 -12.67
C LEU A 72 -10.79 12.65 -11.82
N LYS A 73 -11.06 12.65 -10.52
CA LYS A 73 -10.27 13.45 -9.58
C LYS A 73 -8.83 13.02 -9.77
N PRO A 74 -7.88 13.95 -9.90
CA PRO A 74 -6.50 13.59 -10.14
C PRO A 74 -6.05 12.57 -9.09
N THR A 75 -5.61 11.41 -9.55
CA THR A 75 -5.08 10.35 -8.69
C THR A 75 -3.60 10.61 -8.46
N PHE A 76 -3.12 10.32 -7.28
CA PHE A 76 -1.69 10.26 -7.01
C PHE A 76 -1.11 9.12 -7.86
N GLU A 77 -0.11 9.43 -8.70
CA GLU A 77 0.36 8.54 -9.78
C GLU A 77 0.86 7.17 -9.30
N ASP A 78 1.32 7.07 -8.04
CA ASP A 78 1.87 5.84 -7.47
C ASP A 78 0.86 5.03 -6.64
N MET A 79 -0.43 5.10 -6.96
CA MET A 79 -1.45 4.26 -6.31
C MET A 79 -1.72 2.98 -7.10
N VAL A 80 -1.88 1.88 -6.37
CA VAL A 80 -2.23 0.56 -6.90
C VAL A 80 -3.64 0.22 -6.44
N PHE A 81 -4.52 -0.12 -7.38
CA PHE A 81 -5.84 -0.65 -7.05
C PHE A 81 -5.72 -2.04 -6.44
N VAL A 82 -6.33 -2.21 -5.26
CA VAL A 82 -6.40 -3.47 -4.52
C VAL A 82 -7.88 -3.83 -4.35
N LYS A 83 -8.28 -4.91 -5.01
CA LYS A 83 -9.63 -5.44 -4.87
C LYS A 83 -9.87 -5.87 -3.41
N GLY A 84 -10.98 -5.46 -2.86
CA GLY A 84 -11.45 -5.89 -1.55
C GLY A 84 -11.80 -7.39 -1.52
N GLY A 85 -11.99 -7.91 -0.34
CA GLY A 85 -12.31 -9.31 -0.13
C GLY A 85 -12.44 -9.65 1.34
N LYS A 86 -12.53 -10.94 1.63
CA LYS A 86 -12.64 -11.47 2.99
C LYS A 86 -11.49 -12.41 3.28
N TYR A 87 -10.96 -12.31 4.48
CA TYR A 87 -9.90 -13.18 4.97
C TYR A 87 -9.85 -13.19 6.50
N GLN A 88 -9.16 -14.16 7.04
CA GLN A 88 -8.87 -14.22 8.48
C GLN A 88 -7.48 -13.62 8.71
N PRO A 89 -7.38 -12.41 9.34
CA PRO A 89 -6.10 -11.83 9.72
C PRO A 89 -5.34 -12.72 10.71
N SER A 90 -4.00 -12.65 10.67
CA SER A 90 -3.13 -13.48 11.54
C SER A 90 -3.29 -13.21 13.05
N PHE A 91 -3.96 -12.15 13.42
CA PHE A 91 -4.13 -11.69 14.81
C PHE A 91 -5.54 -11.86 15.37
N THR A 92 -6.44 -12.51 14.66
CA THR A 92 -7.81 -12.79 15.11
C THR A 92 -8.33 -14.09 14.47
N ASP A 93 -9.21 -14.79 15.19
CA ASP A 93 -9.90 -15.97 14.66
C ASP A 93 -11.16 -15.61 13.83
N GLU A 94 -11.46 -14.33 13.69
CA GLU A 94 -12.62 -13.84 12.95
C GLU A 94 -12.25 -13.47 11.53
N GLU A 95 -13.13 -13.83 10.57
CA GLU A 95 -13.04 -13.30 9.20
C GLU A 95 -13.33 -11.79 9.20
N LYS A 96 -12.53 -11.03 8.46
CA LYS A 96 -12.69 -9.59 8.28
C LYS A 96 -12.87 -9.28 6.80
N GLU A 97 -13.67 -8.25 6.53
CA GLU A 97 -13.93 -7.75 5.17
C GLU A 97 -13.13 -6.48 4.91
N VAL A 98 -12.49 -6.42 3.76
CA VAL A 98 -11.76 -5.25 3.26
C VAL A 98 -12.48 -4.74 2.02
N SER A 99 -12.72 -3.43 1.96
CA SER A 99 -13.26 -2.76 0.78
C SER A 99 -12.21 -2.60 -0.32
N ASN A 100 -12.64 -2.21 -1.51
CA ASN A 100 -11.71 -1.83 -2.57
C ASN A 100 -10.86 -0.63 -2.12
N LEU A 101 -9.57 -0.72 -2.34
CA LEU A 101 -8.60 0.30 -1.94
C LEU A 101 -7.75 0.74 -3.14
N GLU A 102 -7.27 1.96 -3.09
CA GLU A 102 -6.02 2.34 -3.71
C GLU A 102 -4.95 2.42 -2.62
N VAL A 103 -3.80 1.81 -2.86
CA VAL A 103 -2.68 1.70 -1.91
C VAL A 103 -1.44 2.31 -2.55
N SER A 104 -0.69 3.15 -1.84
CA SER A 104 0.55 3.68 -2.38
C SER A 104 1.54 2.54 -2.67
N LYS A 105 2.07 2.54 -3.89
CA LYS A 105 3.00 1.53 -4.39
C LYS A 105 4.24 1.41 -3.51
N TYR A 106 4.70 2.55 -3.01
CA TYR A 106 5.86 2.70 -2.16
C TYR A 106 5.50 3.27 -0.79
N LEU A 107 6.40 3.15 0.15
CA LEU A 107 6.43 3.97 1.36
C LEU A 107 6.48 5.45 0.96
N ILE A 108 5.91 6.34 1.78
CA ILE A 108 6.04 7.77 1.55
C ILE A 108 7.52 8.17 1.64
N THR A 109 8.03 8.75 0.54
CA THR A 109 9.44 9.14 0.43
C THR A 109 9.72 10.48 1.08
N GLN A 110 10.99 10.74 1.39
CA GLN A 110 11.45 12.05 1.88
C GLN A 110 11.15 13.15 0.86
N LYS A 111 11.25 12.86 -0.43
CA LYS A 111 10.90 13.79 -1.51
C LYS A 111 9.45 14.22 -1.43
N LEU A 112 8.53 13.25 -1.45
CA LEU A 112 7.10 13.55 -1.41
C LEU A 112 6.68 14.24 -0.12
N TRP A 113 7.26 13.82 1.01
CA TRP A 113 7.06 14.48 2.29
C TRP A 113 7.49 15.96 2.23
N GLN A 114 8.70 16.23 1.74
CA GLN A 114 9.25 17.58 1.71
C GLN A 114 8.47 18.50 0.75
N GLU A 115 7.98 17.98 -0.37
CA GLU A 115 7.13 18.72 -1.29
C GLU A 115 5.84 19.22 -0.60
N LEU A 116 5.27 18.43 0.31
CA LEU A 116 3.98 18.70 0.93
C LEU A 116 4.11 19.42 2.28
N ILE A 117 5.04 19.00 3.13
CA ILE A 117 5.22 19.50 4.51
C ILE A 117 6.31 20.58 4.59
N ARG A 118 7.17 20.67 3.57
CA ARG A 118 8.24 21.66 3.44
C ARG A 118 9.36 21.57 4.49
N ASN A 119 9.51 20.43 5.14
CA ASN A 119 10.64 20.10 5.99
C ASN A 119 11.07 18.64 5.76
N ASN A 120 12.21 18.24 6.27
CA ASN A 120 12.64 16.85 6.25
C ASN A 120 13.20 16.47 7.63
N PRO A 121 12.38 15.82 8.49
CA PRO A 121 12.81 15.39 9.81
C PRO A 121 13.67 14.12 9.79
N ALA A 122 13.77 13.41 8.66
CA ALA A 122 14.43 12.10 8.56
C ALA A 122 15.84 12.11 9.17
N ASN A 123 16.20 11.02 9.81
CA ASN A 123 17.54 10.79 10.35
C ASN A 123 18.52 10.41 9.23
N PHE A 124 18.09 9.55 8.28
CA PHE A 124 18.91 9.11 7.16
C PHE A 124 18.67 9.95 5.91
N LYS A 125 19.44 11.05 5.79
CA LYS A 125 19.36 12.02 4.68
C LYS A 125 20.33 11.67 3.55
N GLY A 126 20.23 12.42 2.45
CA GLY A 126 21.19 12.35 1.32
C GLY A 126 20.62 11.66 0.09
N ASP A 127 19.55 10.88 0.21
CA ASP A 127 18.81 10.30 -0.89
C ASP A 127 17.31 10.52 -0.63
N GLU A 128 16.70 11.37 -1.42
CA GLU A 128 15.30 11.78 -1.27
C GLU A 128 14.29 10.66 -1.60
N ASN A 129 14.73 9.57 -2.25
CA ASN A 129 13.92 8.40 -2.54
C ASN A 129 13.85 7.41 -1.36
N ARG A 130 14.58 7.65 -0.29
CA ARG A 130 14.40 6.89 0.95
C ARG A 130 13.04 7.17 1.56
N PRO A 131 12.46 6.21 2.32
CA PRO A 131 11.23 6.49 3.05
C PRO A 131 11.43 7.65 4.02
N ILE A 132 10.37 8.41 4.23
CA ILE A 132 10.33 9.34 5.36
C ILE A 132 10.30 8.53 6.64
N GLU A 133 11.11 8.92 7.59
CA GLU A 133 11.13 8.37 8.94
C GLU A 133 11.33 9.51 9.96
N TYR A 134 11.38 9.16 11.23
CA TYR A 134 11.44 10.14 12.30
C TYR A 134 10.20 11.04 12.36
N ILE A 135 9.06 10.45 12.05
CA ILE A 135 7.73 11.08 12.10
C ILE A 135 6.81 10.31 13.04
N SER A 136 5.95 11.04 13.73
CA SER A 136 4.94 10.45 14.61
C SER A 136 3.69 10.02 13.82
N TRP A 137 2.83 9.23 14.43
CA TRP A 137 1.54 8.86 13.87
C TRP A 137 0.68 10.10 13.53
N TRP A 138 0.70 11.12 14.38
CA TRP A 138 -0.01 12.40 14.15
C TRP A 138 0.50 13.14 12.92
N HIS A 139 1.81 13.15 12.71
CA HIS A 139 2.42 13.72 11.50
C HIS A 139 1.97 13.00 10.23
N ALA A 140 1.81 11.66 10.29
CA ALA A 140 1.31 10.88 9.18
C ALA A 140 -0.16 11.22 8.86
N LEU A 141 -1.02 11.44 9.86
CA LEU A 141 -2.39 11.90 9.64
C LEU A 141 -2.44 13.29 9.01
N GLU A 142 -1.61 14.22 9.48
CA GLU A 142 -1.52 15.56 8.89
C GLU A 142 -1.10 15.49 7.42
N PHE A 143 -0.11 14.66 7.11
CA PHE A 143 0.32 14.43 5.73
C PHE A 143 -0.83 13.92 4.86
N CYS A 144 -1.59 12.92 5.31
CA CYS A 144 -2.73 12.37 4.60
C CYS A 144 -3.79 13.45 4.29
N ASN A 145 -4.10 14.31 5.26
CA ASN A 145 -5.04 15.41 5.07
C ASN A 145 -4.54 16.40 4.03
N ARG A 146 -3.29 16.85 4.13
CA ARG A 146 -2.71 17.80 3.17
C ARG A 146 -2.62 17.21 1.76
N LEU A 147 -2.32 15.91 1.64
CA LEU A 147 -2.33 15.23 0.36
C LEU A 147 -3.75 15.18 -0.22
N SER A 148 -4.76 14.89 0.61
CA SER A 148 -6.16 14.90 0.20
C SER A 148 -6.56 16.28 -0.33
N GLU A 149 -6.23 17.35 0.37
CA GLU A 149 -6.47 18.73 -0.05
C GLU A 149 -5.79 19.06 -1.38
N LYS A 150 -4.50 18.66 -1.55
CA LYS A 150 -3.75 18.86 -2.80
C LYS A 150 -4.46 18.23 -3.99
N TYR A 151 -5.13 17.10 -3.81
CA TYR A 151 -5.87 16.38 -4.85
C TYR A 151 -7.38 16.69 -4.87
N GLY A 152 -7.83 17.71 -4.16
CA GLY A 152 -9.23 18.13 -4.14
C GLY A 152 -10.18 17.14 -3.47
N LEU A 153 -9.64 16.25 -2.62
CA LEU A 153 -10.40 15.28 -1.84
C LEU A 153 -10.72 15.86 -0.46
N ARG A 154 -11.82 15.39 0.13
CA ARG A 154 -12.13 15.74 1.53
C ARG A 154 -11.10 15.10 2.46
N PRO A 155 -10.41 15.86 3.33
CA PRO A 155 -9.56 15.31 4.37
C PRO A 155 -10.31 14.33 5.27
N VAL A 156 -9.71 13.19 5.57
CA VAL A 156 -10.34 12.14 6.38
C VAL A 156 -10.39 12.55 7.84
N TYR A 157 -9.33 13.15 8.35
CA TYR A 157 -9.17 13.41 9.78
C TYR A 157 -9.49 14.85 10.13
N ASN A 158 -10.35 15.06 11.13
CA ASN A 158 -10.46 16.35 11.79
C ASN A 158 -9.46 16.39 12.94
N LEU A 159 -8.31 17.02 12.69
CA LEU A 159 -7.22 17.16 13.66
C LEU A 159 -7.40 18.38 14.58
N GLY A 160 -8.50 19.12 14.44
CA GLY A 160 -8.87 20.17 15.37
C GLY A 160 -9.12 19.59 16.76
N LYS A 161 -8.82 20.36 17.80
CA LYS A 161 -9.18 19.98 19.17
C LYS A 161 -10.68 19.99 19.28
N SER A 162 -11.30 18.81 19.41
CA SER A 162 -12.66 18.74 19.97
C SER A 162 -12.58 19.20 21.43
N ASP A 163 -13.68 19.68 21.98
CA ASP A 163 -13.77 20.06 23.40
C ASP A 163 -13.39 18.90 24.36
N GLN A 164 -13.30 17.70 23.84
CA GLN A 164 -12.94 16.47 24.55
C GLN A 164 -11.60 15.85 24.12
N GLY A 165 -10.85 16.47 23.21
CA GLY A 165 -9.57 15.94 22.72
C GLY A 165 -9.70 14.69 21.85
N LEU A 166 -10.87 14.41 21.28
CA LEU A 166 -11.12 13.23 20.44
C LEU A 166 -10.77 13.53 18.97
N LEU A 167 -10.08 12.60 18.34
CA LEU A 167 -9.91 12.58 16.90
C LEU A 167 -11.27 12.31 16.24
N MET A 168 -11.62 13.08 15.23
CA MET A 168 -12.89 12.95 14.50
C MET A 168 -12.61 12.54 13.05
N ILE A 169 -13.55 11.77 12.46
CA ILE A 169 -13.47 11.31 11.06
C ILE A 169 -14.55 12.00 10.25
N ASN A 170 -14.16 12.62 9.14
CA ASN A 170 -15.08 13.29 8.21
C ASN A 170 -15.61 12.28 7.19
N GLN A 171 -16.93 12.04 7.18
CA GLN A 171 -17.56 11.18 6.18
C GLN A 171 -18.06 11.98 4.97
N LEU A 172 -18.30 11.31 3.84
CA LEU A 172 -18.77 11.93 2.60
C LEU A 172 -20.18 12.55 2.75
N ASP A 173 -21.03 11.95 3.57
CA ASP A 173 -22.37 12.46 3.87
C ASP A 173 -22.36 13.69 4.80
N GLY A 174 -21.19 14.18 5.16
CA GLY A 174 -21.01 15.31 6.07
C GLY A 174 -21.04 14.94 7.55
N THR A 175 -21.31 13.69 7.89
CA THR A 175 -21.27 13.24 9.28
C THR A 175 -19.84 13.26 9.78
N VAL A 176 -19.65 13.78 10.99
CA VAL A 176 -18.38 13.70 11.72
C VAL A 176 -18.55 12.70 12.83
N VAL A 177 -17.72 11.65 12.82
CA VAL A 177 -17.78 10.58 13.82
C VAL A 177 -16.51 10.52 14.63
N SER A 178 -16.61 10.05 15.87
CA SER A 178 -15.43 9.78 16.68
C SER A 178 -14.67 8.57 16.14
N PRO A 179 -13.38 8.44 16.43
CA PRO A 179 -12.58 7.31 15.96
C PRO A 179 -13.08 5.93 16.42
N ASP A 180 -13.78 5.88 17.54
CA ASP A 180 -14.35 4.64 18.09
C ASP A 180 -15.43 4.01 17.18
N VAL A 181 -15.97 4.79 16.25
CA VAL A 181 -16.99 4.37 15.29
C VAL A 181 -16.61 4.78 13.85
N ALA A 182 -15.33 5.01 13.59
CA ALA A 182 -14.87 5.43 12.29
C ALA A 182 -15.23 4.40 11.20
N ASP A 183 -15.91 4.86 10.16
CA ASP A 183 -16.24 4.07 8.98
C ASP A 183 -15.50 4.63 7.78
N PHE A 184 -14.31 4.09 7.50
CA PHE A 184 -13.49 4.55 6.39
C PHE A 184 -14.09 4.22 5.01
N ASN A 185 -15.09 3.32 4.94
CA ASN A 185 -15.81 3.04 3.70
C ASN A 185 -16.62 4.24 3.21
N LYS A 186 -16.83 5.24 4.07
CA LYS A 186 -17.49 6.50 3.73
C LYS A 186 -16.53 7.68 3.59
N THR A 187 -15.25 7.43 3.39
CA THR A 187 -14.23 8.47 3.19
C THR A 187 -13.55 8.29 1.84
N GLU A 188 -13.24 9.39 1.16
CA GLU A 188 -12.55 9.36 -0.14
C GLU A 188 -11.10 9.82 -0.09
N GLY A 189 -10.72 10.49 1.00
CA GLY A 189 -9.38 11.07 1.16
C GLY A 189 -8.31 10.02 1.45
N PHE A 190 -7.06 10.44 1.31
CA PHE A 190 -5.91 9.64 1.70
C PHE A 190 -5.87 9.48 3.22
N ARG A 191 -5.48 8.30 3.67
CA ARG A 191 -5.41 7.94 5.08
C ARG A 191 -4.37 6.86 5.36
N LEU A 192 -4.09 6.62 6.62
CA LEU A 192 -3.36 5.42 7.03
C LEU A 192 -4.23 4.18 6.78
N PRO A 193 -3.63 3.05 6.43
CA PRO A 193 -4.34 1.77 6.42
C PRO A 193 -4.72 1.37 7.85
N THR A 194 -5.79 0.62 7.97
CA THR A 194 -6.01 -0.19 9.16
C THR A 194 -5.09 -1.40 9.15
N GLU A 195 -4.88 -2.04 10.28
CA GLU A 195 -4.04 -3.24 10.37
C GLU A 195 -4.61 -4.39 9.52
N VAL A 196 -5.94 -4.50 9.46
CA VAL A 196 -6.64 -5.47 8.60
C VAL A 196 -6.39 -5.18 7.12
N GLU A 197 -6.51 -3.94 6.69
CA GLU A 197 -6.24 -3.54 5.31
C GLU A 197 -4.76 -3.74 4.95
N TRP A 198 -3.86 -3.38 5.88
CA TRP A 198 -2.43 -3.53 5.68
C TRP A 198 -2.05 -4.99 5.43
N GLU A 199 -2.52 -5.92 6.27
CA GLU A 199 -2.19 -7.33 6.11
C GLU A 199 -2.81 -7.92 4.83
N TRP A 200 -4.02 -7.49 4.44
CA TRP A 200 -4.66 -7.87 3.20
C TRP A 200 -3.80 -7.53 1.98
N PHE A 201 -3.42 -6.28 1.81
CA PHE A 201 -2.65 -5.89 0.64
C PHE A 201 -1.18 -6.36 0.71
N ALA A 202 -0.57 -6.44 1.88
CA ALA A 202 0.77 -6.96 2.04
C ALA A 202 0.87 -8.44 1.65
N ARG A 203 -0.16 -9.24 1.93
CA ARG A 203 -0.27 -10.63 1.47
C ARG A 203 -0.59 -10.77 -0.01
N GLY A 204 -0.94 -9.68 -0.69
CA GLY A 204 -1.26 -9.68 -2.13
C GLY A 204 -2.75 -9.80 -2.44
N GLY A 205 -3.64 -9.64 -1.44
CA GLY A 205 -5.08 -9.56 -1.60
C GLY A 205 -5.70 -10.76 -2.31
N GLN A 206 -6.79 -10.53 -3.04
CA GLN A 206 -7.49 -11.59 -3.77
C GLN A 206 -6.59 -12.29 -4.80
N VAL A 207 -5.65 -11.55 -5.42
CA VAL A 207 -4.75 -12.13 -6.42
C VAL A 207 -3.85 -13.20 -5.80
N ALA A 208 -3.35 -12.97 -4.59
CA ALA A 208 -2.54 -13.95 -3.88
C ALA A 208 -3.34 -15.16 -3.40
N LEU A 209 -4.61 -14.97 -2.99
CA LEU A 209 -5.52 -16.07 -2.68
C LEU A 209 -5.74 -16.97 -3.90
N ASP A 210 -6.02 -16.35 -5.05
CA ASP A 210 -6.27 -17.07 -6.30
C ASP A 210 -5.03 -17.82 -6.80
N ASN A 211 -3.84 -17.29 -6.53
CA ASN A 211 -2.56 -17.88 -6.92
C ASN A 211 -1.95 -18.85 -5.88
N GLY A 212 -2.54 -18.96 -4.68
CA GLY A 212 -2.02 -19.78 -3.59
C GLY A 212 -0.73 -19.24 -2.94
N THR A 213 -0.48 -17.92 -3.02
CA THR A 213 0.70 -17.26 -2.44
C THR A 213 0.38 -16.39 -1.22
N PHE A 214 -0.88 -16.37 -0.78
CA PHE A 214 -1.37 -15.54 0.32
C PHE A 214 -0.67 -15.84 1.65
N ASP A 215 -0.29 -17.10 1.86
CA ASP A 215 0.32 -17.56 3.12
C ASP A 215 1.85 -17.45 3.14
N TYR A 216 2.44 -16.72 2.19
CA TYR A 216 3.87 -16.47 2.26
C TYR A 216 4.24 -15.71 3.54
N THR A 217 5.40 -16.04 4.10
CA THR A 217 5.93 -15.43 5.32
C THR A 217 6.12 -13.92 5.15
N TYR A 218 6.59 -13.51 3.98
CA TYR A 218 6.82 -12.12 3.61
C TYR A 218 5.93 -11.73 2.43
N SER A 219 5.77 -10.45 2.23
CA SER A 219 4.99 -9.89 1.12
C SER A 219 5.62 -10.25 -0.22
N GLY A 220 5.09 -11.27 -0.88
CA GLY A 220 5.52 -11.73 -2.21
C GLY A 220 6.58 -12.83 -2.23
N SER A 221 7.16 -13.25 -1.10
CA SER A 221 8.16 -14.34 -1.05
C SER A 221 8.21 -15.03 0.32
N ASN A 222 8.73 -16.26 0.36
CA ASN A 222 9.17 -16.91 1.59
C ASN A 222 10.66 -16.66 1.90
N ASN A 223 11.39 -16.01 1.00
CA ASN A 223 12.77 -15.60 1.21
C ASN A 223 12.82 -14.09 1.44
N ILE A 224 13.25 -13.68 2.64
CA ILE A 224 13.31 -12.28 3.04
C ILE A 224 14.25 -11.43 2.17
N ASP A 225 15.34 -12.01 1.68
CA ASP A 225 16.33 -11.27 0.89
C ASP A 225 15.78 -10.76 -0.44
N ASP A 226 14.71 -11.37 -0.95
CA ASP A 226 14.07 -10.95 -2.20
C ASP A 226 13.27 -9.66 -2.01
N VAL A 227 12.65 -9.46 -0.84
CA VAL A 227 11.56 -8.50 -0.66
C VAL A 227 11.81 -7.45 0.42
N ALA A 228 12.85 -7.59 1.26
CA ALA A 228 13.03 -6.76 2.43
C ALA A 228 14.44 -6.19 2.60
N TRP A 229 14.49 -4.99 3.18
CA TRP A 229 15.69 -4.40 3.78
C TRP A 229 15.59 -4.57 5.30
N TYR A 230 16.44 -5.41 5.87
CA TYR A 230 16.45 -5.78 7.29
C TYR A 230 17.89 -5.81 7.83
N THR A 231 18.09 -6.12 9.09
CA THR A 231 19.43 -6.07 9.71
C THR A 231 20.50 -6.90 8.97
N GLY A 232 20.09 -7.95 8.23
CA GLY A 232 21.01 -8.80 7.47
C GLY A 232 21.57 -8.15 6.20
N ASN A 233 20.92 -7.13 5.64
CA ASN A 233 21.28 -6.57 4.34
C ASN A 233 21.13 -5.03 4.21
N SER A 234 20.58 -4.34 5.21
CA SER A 234 20.28 -2.91 5.18
C SER A 234 21.51 -1.99 5.31
N LYS A 235 22.62 -2.52 5.83
CA LYS A 235 23.82 -1.73 6.20
C LYS A 235 23.50 -0.65 7.25
N ASP A 236 22.68 -0.99 8.25
CA ASP A 236 22.26 -0.16 9.37
C ASP A 236 21.60 1.18 8.98
N THR A 237 20.90 1.20 7.87
CA THR A 237 20.23 2.42 7.36
C THR A 237 18.99 2.06 6.53
N THR A 238 18.08 3.01 6.37
CA THR A 238 17.01 2.90 5.38
C THR A 238 17.59 2.85 3.97
N GLN A 239 16.86 2.29 3.03
CA GLN A 239 17.24 2.22 1.61
C GLN A 239 16.19 2.94 0.76
N SER A 240 16.56 3.37 -0.46
CA SER A 240 15.60 3.90 -1.43
C SER A 240 14.47 2.91 -1.65
N VAL A 241 13.24 3.40 -1.78
CA VAL A 241 12.07 2.54 -2.00
C VAL A 241 12.13 1.84 -3.36
N GLY A 242 11.48 0.67 -3.44
CA GLY A 242 11.31 -0.03 -4.70
C GLY A 242 12.53 -0.80 -5.22
N LEU A 243 13.57 -0.98 -4.42
CA LEU A 243 14.79 -1.70 -4.82
C LEU A 243 14.74 -3.21 -4.60
N LYS A 244 13.74 -3.70 -3.88
CA LYS A 244 13.47 -5.13 -3.69
C LYS A 244 12.33 -5.58 -4.60
N MET A 245 12.05 -6.87 -4.63
CA MET A 245 10.91 -7.38 -5.42
C MET A 245 9.58 -6.93 -4.80
N PRO A 246 8.60 -6.55 -5.62
CA PRO A 246 7.25 -6.26 -5.14
C PRO A 246 6.48 -7.55 -4.87
N ASN A 247 5.37 -7.44 -4.15
CA ASN A 247 4.40 -8.52 -4.11
C ASN A 247 3.60 -8.61 -5.43
N VAL A 248 2.67 -9.56 -5.51
CA VAL A 248 1.86 -9.82 -6.72
C VAL A 248 0.98 -8.63 -7.14
N LEU A 249 0.71 -7.69 -6.26
CA LEU A 249 -0.01 -6.43 -6.55
C LEU A 249 0.92 -5.32 -7.07
N GLY A 250 2.23 -5.52 -7.04
CA GLY A 250 3.19 -4.49 -7.38
C GLY A 250 3.53 -3.54 -6.23
N LEU A 251 3.23 -3.91 -4.99
CA LEU A 251 3.56 -3.14 -3.78
C LEU A 251 4.96 -3.50 -3.29
N TYR A 252 5.78 -2.49 -3.02
CA TYR A 252 7.16 -2.62 -2.59
C TYR A 252 7.30 -2.33 -1.10
N ASP A 253 8.39 -2.85 -0.50
CA ASP A 253 8.83 -2.52 0.86
C ASP A 253 7.76 -2.74 1.95
N CYS A 254 6.82 -3.67 1.73
CA CYS A 254 5.87 -4.07 2.78
C CYS A 254 6.56 -4.86 3.91
N ASN A 255 7.82 -5.25 3.74
CA ASN A 255 8.65 -5.87 4.76
C ASN A 255 9.98 -5.14 4.86
N GLY A 256 10.43 -4.87 6.08
CA GLY A 256 11.69 -4.16 6.32
C GLY A 256 11.64 -2.68 5.92
N ASN A 257 12.78 -2.11 5.63
CA ASN A 257 13.03 -0.69 5.40
C ASN A 257 12.59 0.17 6.62
N VAL A 258 11.31 0.50 6.75
CA VAL A 258 10.76 1.12 7.96
C VAL A 258 9.46 0.43 8.37
N TRP A 259 9.19 0.37 9.66
CA TRP A 259 7.87 0.06 10.19
C TRP A 259 6.83 1.01 9.61
N GLU A 260 5.65 0.50 9.33
CA GLU A 260 4.55 1.27 8.78
C GLU A 260 3.47 1.55 9.82
N TRP A 261 3.21 2.83 10.09
CA TRP A 261 2.10 3.24 10.93
C TRP A 261 0.77 2.79 10.33
N CYS A 262 -0.02 2.08 11.14
CA CYS A 262 -1.43 1.82 10.89
C CYS A 262 -2.30 2.73 11.76
N TYR A 263 -3.58 2.86 11.36
CA TYR A 263 -4.52 3.70 12.12
C TYR A 263 -4.82 3.14 13.51
N ASP A 264 -4.78 1.82 13.66
CA ASP A 264 -5.28 1.06 14.83
C ASP A 264 -4.54 1.34 16.12
N THR A 265 -5.28 1.19 17.25
CA THR A 265 -4.70 1.11 18.58
C THR A 265 -4.25 -0.32 18.90
N THR A 266 -3.63 -0.53 20.06
CA THR A 266 -3.26 -1.86 20.55
C THR A 266 -4.43 -2.62 21.19
N GLU A 267 -5.53 -1.93 21.46
CA GLU A 267 -6.73 -2.56 21.99
C GLU A 267 -7.39 -3.49 20.96
N SER A 268 -8.06 -4.53 21.41
CA SER A 268 -8.72 -5.50 20.52
C SER A 268 -9.78 -4.82 19.67
N ILE A 269 -9.88 -5.26 18.40
CA ILE A 269 -10.97 -4.87 17.50
C ILE A 269 -12.26 -5.47 18.07
N GLU A 270 -13.22 -4.64 18.48
CA GLU A 270 -14.52 -5.12 18.91
C GLU A 270 -15.30 -5.72 17.73
N SER A 271 -15.98 -6.85 17.98
CA SER A 271 -16.66 -7.62 16.95
C SER A 271 -17.78 -6.84 16.27
N GLY A 272 -17.90 -6.98 14.96
CA GLY A 272 -19.06 -6.59 14.15
C GLY A 272 -18.93 -5.31 13.34
N LYS A 273 -17.87 -4.50 13.51
CA LYS A 273 -17.49 -3.42 12.58
C LYS A 273 -16.00 -3.46 12.38
N SER A 274 -15.57 -3.37 11.13
CA SER A 274 -14.16 -3.52 10.75
C SER A 274 -13.23 -2.48 11.42
N TYR A 275 -13.76 -1.47 12.10
CA TYR A 275 -13.00 -0.30 12.53
C TYR A 275 -13.58 0.34 13.79
N VAL A 276 -13.49 -0.33 14.92
CA VAL A 276 -13.80 0.30 16.21
C VAL A 276 -12.50 0.58 16.93
N TYR A 277 -12.13 1.85 17.03
CA TYR A 277 -10.88 2.27 17.65
C TYR A 277 -11.13 3.34 18.70
N LYS A 278 -10.61 3.14 19.89
CA LYS A 278 -10.51 4.19 20.88
C LYS A 278 -9.30 5.05 20.57
N ALA A 279 -9.52 6.23 20.01
CA ALA A 279 -8.47 7.22 19.80
C ALA A 279 -8.67 8.38 20.75
N TYR A 280 -8.00 8.31 21.86
CA TYR A 280 -7.91 9.46 22.77
C TYR A 280 -6.69 10.31 22.37
N ASP A 281 -6.83 11.62 22.45
CA ASP A 281 -5.73 12.59 22.28
C ASP A 281 -4.81 12.53 23.50
N HIS A 282 -4.37 11.32 23.87
CA HIS A 282 -3.45 11.14 24.98
C HIS A 282 -2.08 10.72 24.46
N SER A 283 -1.05 11.34 24.99
CA SER A 283 0.36 11.03 24.72
C SER A 283 0.74 9.55 24.91
N ASN A 284 -0.10 8.78 25.58
CA ASN A 284 0.14 7.37 25.91
C ASN A 284 -0.64 6.38 25.04
N VAL A 285 -1.32 6.81 23.99
CA VAL A 285 -2.00 5.89 23.08
C VAL A 285 -0.99 5.23 22.17
N TYR A 286 -0.96 3.89 22.21
CA TYR A 286 -0.15 3.08 21.33
C TYR A 286 -0.90 2.82 20.02
N ARG A 287 -0.20 2.95 18.89
CA ARG A 287 -0.68 2.69 17.55
C ARG A 287 0.06 1.50 16.95
N ARG A 288 -0.61 0.78 16.07
CA ARG A 288 -0.05 -0.39 15.40
C ARG A 288 1.01 0.00 14.39
N LEU A 289 2.01 -0.88 14.29
CA LEU A 289 3.08 -0.85 13.31
C LEU A 289 3.15 -2.23 12.64
N LYS A 290 3.40 -2.24 11.34
CA LYS A 290 3.50 -3.46 10.53
C LYS A 290 4.79 -3.47 9.71
N GLY A 291 5.22 -4.67 9.28
CA GLY A 291 6.25 -4.87 8.28
C GLY A 291 7.69 -4.99 8.78
N GLY A 292 8.01 -4.56 10.00
CA GLY A 292 9.40 -4.51 10.45
C GLY A 292 10.20 -3.39 9.82
N SER A 293 11.52 -3.37 10.02
CA SER A 293 12.39 -2.28 9.57
C SER A 293 13.82 -2.71 9.30
N TRP A 294 14.62 -1.79 8.79
CA TRP A 294 16.04 -1.95 8.49
C TRP A 294 16.89 -2.52 9.64
N CYS A 295 16.50 -2.30 10.89
CA CYS A 295 17.24 -2.75 12.08
C CYS A 295 16.63 -3.98 12.77
N ASN A 296 15.60 -4.60 12.19
CA ASN A 296 15.00 -5.82 12.74
C ASN A 296 15.56 -7.08 12.09
N ASN A 297 15.47 -8.21 12.80
CA ASN A 297 15.77 -9.51 12.22
C ASN A 297 14.67 -9.98 11.27
N SER A 298 14.92 -11.06 10.53
CA SER A 298 14.00 -11.64 9.55
C SER A 298 12.62 -11.98 10.14
N GLU A 299 12.59 -12.55 11.32
CA GLU A 299 11.36 -13.01 11.97
C GLU A 299 10.41 -11.84 12.26
N VAL A 300 10.96 -10.70 12.71
CA VAL A 300 10.20 -9.49 13.00
C VAL A 300 9.65 -8.83 11.73
N CYS A 301 10.28 -9.04 10.58
CA CYS A 301 9.83 -8.51 9.30
C CYS A 301 8.71 -9.35 8.64
N ALA A 302 8.25 -10.45 9.23
CA ALA A 302 7.15 -11.24 8.66
C ALA A 302 5.82 -10.46 8.66
N VAL A 303 4.98 -10.71 7.63
CA VAL A 303 3.70 -10.00 7.44
C VAL A 303 2.78 -10.13 8.65
N ALA A 304 2.78 -11.30 9.31
CA ALA A 304 1.94 -11.56 10.48
C ALA A 304 2.38 -10.80 11.74
N VAL A 305 3.61 -10.29 11.79
CA VAL A 305 4.14 -9.64 13.00
C VAL A 305 3.48 -8.28 13.24
N ARG A 306 3.20 -8.04 14.50
CA ARG A 306 2.54 -6.83 15.00
C ARG A 306 3.49 -6.04 15.89
N GLY A 307 3.84 -4.83 15.49
CA GLY A 307 4.51 -3.85 16.33
C GLY A 307 3.53 -2.84 16.95
N ASN A 308 4.02 -2.04 17.84
CA ASN A 308 3.29 -0.88 18.34
C ASN A 308 4.26 0.18 18.86
N SER A 309 3.82 1.44 18.86
CA SER A 309 4.53 2.54 19.50
C SER A 309 3.55 3.63 19.92
N GLN A 310 4.00 4.49 20.83
CA GLN A 310 3.21 5.65 21.24
C GLN A 310 2.99 6.59 20.05
N ALA A 311 1.76 7.08 19.89
CA ALA A 311 1.35 7.93 18.76
C ALA A 311 2.17 9.21 18.58
N THR A 312 2.79 9.69 19.66
CA THR A 312 3.60 10.91 19.68
C THR A 312 5.08 10.69 19.42
N TYR A 313 5.54 9.45 19.43
CA TYR A 313 6.96 9.14 19.25
C TYR A 313 7.33 9.09 17.77
N ALA A 314 8.58 9.47 17.51
CA ALA A 314 9.19 9.47 16.19
C ALA A 314 10.50 8.69 16.25
N TYR A 315 10.67 7.72 15.37
CA TYR A 315 11.84 6.85 15.33
C TYR A 315 12.43 6.80 13.93
N SER A 316 13.74 6.60 13.83
CA SER A 316 14.45 6.45 12.56
C SER A 316 14.13 5.16 11.80
N ASN A 317 13.30 4.31 12.36
CA ASN A 317 12.87 3.05 11.77
C ASN A 317 11.35 2.96 11.59
N ALA A 318 10.60 4.08 11.69
CA ALA A 318 9.15 4.12 11.51
C ALA A 318 8.75 5.22 10.52
N GLY A 319 8.02 4.82 9.52
CA GLY A 319 7.43 5.63 8.46
C GLY A 319 6.00 5.18 8.18
N PHE A 320 5.52 5.30 6.94
CA PHE A 320 4.16 4.89 6.59
C PHE A 320 3.96 4.78 5.08
N ARG A 321 2.90 4.09 4.69
CA ARG A 321 2.25 4.21 3.38
C ARG A 321 0.83 4.69 3.54
N ILE A 322 0.22 5.13 2.45
CA ILE A 322 -1.14 5.64 2.43
C ILE A 322 -2.07 4.75 1.64
N VAL A 323 -3.34 4.80 2.01
CA VAL A 323 -4.44 4.19 1.27
C VAL A 323 -5.56 5.20 1.09
N ARG A 324 -6.48 4.89 0.17
CA ARG A 324 -7.82 5.49 0.13
C ARG A 324 -8.85 4.44 -0.24
N THR A 325 -10.08 4.65 0.18
CA THR A 325 -11.20 3.79 -0.18
C THR A 325 -11.68 4.14 -1.59
N VAL A 326 -11.94 3.13 -2.41
CA VAL A 326 -12.58 3.28 -3.72
C VAL A 326 -14.09 3.05 -3.52
N LEU A 327 -14.87 4.10 -3.73
CA LEU A 327 -16.32 4.15 -3.52
C LEU A 327 -17.07 3.84 -4.81
#